data_e768d7f671cd22ab69c40085c8003395
#
_entry.id   e768d7f671cd22ab69c40085c8003395
#
_cell.length_a   1.000
_cell.length_b   1.000
_cell.length_c   1.000
_cell.angle_alpha   90.00
_cell.angle_beta   90.00
_cell.angle_gamma   90.00
#
_symmetry.space_group_name_H-M   'P 1'
#
loop_
_entity.id
_entity.type
_entity.pdbx_description
1 polymer ?
#
loop_
_entity_poly.entity_id
_entity_poly.type
_entity_poly.pdbx_seq_one_letter_code
_entity_poly.pdbx_strand_id
1 'polypeptide(L)'
;MITWGVSANSHDAALAVFDNDQLLFASHSERFSGIKNDAHLNQAMIDYVLTEYSDPGQVIWYERPFVKTLRQLRAGQGWNYDKNNIRKYLQSYGIHAPVKYTDHHLAHAAAGYYTSPFDQATVVCIDSIGEFDTLTIWDANGSDLKRIYKQTYPHSIGLWYSAMTQRIGLKPQEDEYILMGMAAYGNPQRFFNEILHEFFHPVDGHSWLDIFYNKPRVKMRHNLHRGCMWWRPELNAIQDLFDIAAAVQAIYSYLLKYVSNWARWKSPSGNLVLMGGCA
;
A
#
# COMPACT_ATOMS: atom_id res chain seq x y z
N MET A 1 -21.59 0.95 -20.66
CA MET A 1 -21.42 -0.43 -20.14
C MET A 1 -21.01 -0.36 -18.69
N ILE A 2 -21.81 -0.96 -17.83
CA ILE A 2 -21.53 -0.95 -16.39
C ILE A 2 -20.28 -1.77 -16.08
N THR A 3 -19.32 -1.13 -15.43
CA THR A 3 -18.06 -1.76 -14.97
C THR A 3 -17.95 -1.58 -13.48
N TRP A 4 -17.66 -2.67 -12.76
CA TRP A 4 -17.36 -2.61 -11.33
C TRP A 4 -15.86 -2.67 -11.09
N GLY A 5 -15.32 -1.72 -10.33
CA GLY A 5 -13.99 -1.79 -9.74
C GLY A 5 -14.11 -2.37 -8.34
N VAL A 6 -13.37 -3.45 -8.04
CA VAL A 6 -13.48 -4.15 -6.75
C VAL A 6 -12.12 -4.36 -6.11
N SER A 7 -12.04 -4.00 -4.83
CA SER A 7 -10.94 -4.30 -3.92
C SER A 7 -11.49 -5.09 -2.73
N ALA A 8 -10.95 -6.28 -2.44
CA ALA A 8 -11.32 -7.08 -1.27
C ALA A 8 -10.29 -8.17 -0.95
N ASN A 9 -10.53 -8.96 0.10
CA ASN A 9 -9.66 -10.04 0.59
C ASN A 9 -8.29 -9.57 1.09
N SER A 10 -8.21 -8.32 1.55
CA SER A 10 -7.03 -7.76 2.21
C SER A 10 -7.52 -6.95 3.43
N HIS A 11 -7.66 -5.66 3.30
CA HIS A 11 -8.30 -4.74 4.22
C HIS A 11 -9.16 -3.77 3.40
N ASP A 12 -10.11 -3.07 4.03
CA ASP A 12 -10.89 -2.01 3.40
C ASP A 12 -11.54 -2.42 2.08
N ALA A 13 -12.33 -3.50 2.09
CA ALA A 13 -13.03 -3.91 0.90
C ALA A 13 -13.90 -2.77 0.37
N ALA A 14 -13.83 -2.54 -0.95
CA ALA A 14 -14.48 -1.44 -1.62
C ALA A 14 -15.03 -1.84 -2.98
N LEU A 15 -16.08 -1.14 -3.40
CA LEU A 15 -16.71 -1.29 -4.70
C LEU A 15 -16.96 0.08 -5.32
N ALA A 16 -16.58 0.22 -6.58
CA ALA A 16 -16.92 1.38 -7.40
C ALA A 16 -17.68 0.95 -8.66
N VAL A 17 -18.66 1.72 -9.06
CA VAL A 17 -19.50 1.48 -10.25
C VAL A 17 -19.27 2.60 -11.24
N PHE A 18 -18.96 2.21 -12.47
CA PHE A 18 -18.81 3.11 -13.59
C PHE A 18 -19.80 2.78 -14.70
N ASP A 19 -20.38 3.82 -15.32
CA ASP A 19 -20.94 3.69 -16.66
C ASP A 19 -20.00 4.37 -17.65
N ASN A 20 -19.33 3.55 -18.45
CA ASN A 20 -18.20 4.01 -19.28
C ASN A 20 -17.17 4.77 -18.42
N ASP A 21 -17.00 6.08 -18.64
CA ASP A 21 -16.03 6.91 -17.91
C ASP A 21 -16.66 7.67 -16.72
N GLN A 22 -17.97 7.51 -16.48
CA GLN A 22 -18.66 8.18 -15.39
C GLN A 22 -18.69 7.32 -14.14
N LEU A 23 -18.13 7.83 -13.03
CA LEU A 23 -18.28 7.23 -11.72
C LEU A 23 -19.69 7.48 -11.19
N LEU A 24 -20.45 6.39 -10.97
CA LEU A 24 -21.83 6.45 -10.45
C LEU A 24 -21.87 6.23 -8.94
N PHE A 25 -21.00 5.35 -8.42
CA PHE A 25 -20.98 4.97 -7.02
C PHE A 25 -19.58 4.55 -6.60
N ALA A 26 -19.20 4.86 -5.36
CA ALA A 26 -18.02 4.30 -4.70
C ALA A 26 -18.23 4.24 -3.20
N SER A 27 -17.96 3.09 -2.60
CA SER A 27 -18.05 2.92 -1.14
C SER A 27 -17.15 1.80 -0.63
N HIS A 28 -16.76 1.93 0.65
CA HIS A 28 -16.16 0.85 1.42
C HIS A 28 -17.24 -0.02 2.06
N SER A 29 -16.96 -1.33 2.21
CA SER A 29 -17.84 -2.27 2.90
C SER A 29 -18.14 -1.88 4.33
N GLU A 30 -17.18 -1.26 5.02
CA GLU A 30 -17.36 -0.79 6.41
C GLU A 30 -18.51 0.19 6.59
N ARG A 31 -18.91 0.94 5.53
CA ARG A 31 -20.06 1.86 5.58
C ARG A 31 -21.39 1.12 5.70
N PHE A 32 -21.41 -0.14 5.31
CA PHE A 32 -22.57 -1.03 5.35
C PHE A 32 -22.49 -2.02 6.53
N SER A 33 -21.30 -2.52 6.85
CA SER A 33 -21.10 -3.51 7.92
C SER A 33 -20.89 -2.90 9.30
N GLY A 34 -20.40 -1.63 9.38
CA GLY A 34 -19.95 -1.02 10.64
C GLY A 34 -18.65 -1.63 11.20
N ILE A 35 -18.00 -2.52 10.45
CA ILE A 35 -16.75 -3.18 10.86
C ILE A 35 -15.58 -2.38 10.28
N LYS A 36 -14.73 -1.82 11.15
CA LYS A 36 -13.53 -1.09 10.73
C LYS A 36 -12.58 -2.02 9.96
N ASN A 37 -12.05 -1.52 8.83
CA ASN A 37 -11.14 -2.25 7.95
C ASN A 37 -11.73 -3.57 7.43
N ASP A 38 -13.05 -3.63 7.20
CA ASP A 38 -13.71 -4.84 6.70
C ASP A 38 -13.05 -5.35 5.42
N ALA A 39 -12.52 -6.57 5.48
CA ALA A 39 -11.77 -7.18 4.40
C ALA A 39 -12.65 -7.77 3.31
N HIS A 40 -13.96 -7.90 3.56
CA HIS A 40 -14.88 -8.58 2.67
C HIS A 40 -15.94 -7.64 2.12
N LEU A 41 -16.41 -7.94 0.90
CA LEU A 41 -17.57 -7.26 0.35
C LEU A 41 -18.79 -7.49 1.25
N ASN A 42 -19.65 -6.50 1.38
CA ASN A 42 -20.86 -6.57 2.15
C ASN A 42 -22.07 -6.86 1.24
N GLN A 43 -22.92 -7.83 1.59
CA GLN A 43 -24.07 -8.21 0.78
C GLN A 43 -25.05 -7.03 0.61
N ALA A 44 -25.31 -6.26 1.69
CA ALA A 44 -26.21 -5.12 1.58
C ALA A 44 -25.69 -4.02 0.63
N MET A 45 -24.36 -3.83 0.56
CA MET A 45 -23.75 -2.93 -0.42
C MET A 45 -23.98 -3.44 -1.86
N ILE A 46 -23.81 -4.74 -2.07
CA ILE A 46 -23.99 -5.36 -3.39
C ILE A 46 -25.46 -5.28 -3.80
N ASP A 47 -26.39 -5.62 -2.91
CA ASP A 47 -27.84 -5.55 -3.17
C ASP A 47 -28.28 -4.12 -3.50
N TYR A 48 -27.76 -3.13 -2.77
CA TYR A 48 -27.99 -1.72 -3.07
C TYR A 48 -27.51 -1.36 -4.49
N VAL A 49 -26.28 -1.74 -4.83
CA VAL A 49 -25.70 -1.43 -6.14
C VAL A 49 -26.44 -2.12 -7.29
N LEU A 50 -26.84 -3.38 -7.12
CA LEU A 50 -27.63 -4.11 -8.11
C LEU A 50 -29.02 -3.46 -8.33
N THR A 51 -29.63 -2.95 -7.26
CA THR A 51 -30.93 -2.28 -7.34
C THR A 51 -30.85 -0.93 -8.08
N GLU A 52 -29.82 -0.14 -7.77
CA GLU A 52 -29.70 1.23 -8.26
C GLU A 52 -29.00 1.34 -9.63
N TYR A 53 -28.05 0.45 -9.94
CA TYR A 53 -27.10 0.62 -11.07
C TYR A 53 -27.03 -0.58 -12.02
N SER A 54 -27.79 -1.65 -11.79
CA SER A 54 -27.81 -2.88 -12.60
C SER A 54 -26.58 -3.78 -12.46
N ASP A 55 -26.68 -4.97 -13.06
CA ASP A 55 -25.60 -5.96 -13.10
C ASP A 55 -24.36 -5.45 -13.84
N PRO A 56 -23.14 -5.81 -13.39
CA PRO A 56 -21.93 -5.45 -14.09
C PRO A 56 -21.77 -6.21 -15.41
N GLY A 57 -21.42 -5.51 -16.48
CA GLY A 57 -20.97 -6.13 -17.72
C GLY A 57 -19.56 -6.71 -17.60
N GLN A 58 -18.75 -6.18 -16.67
CA GLN A 58 -17.44 -6.69 -16.28
C GLN A 58 -17.05 -6.22 -14.88
N VAL A 59 -16.14 -6.99 -14.23
CA VAL A 59 -15.49 -6.61 -12.98
C VAL A 59 -13.99 -6.42 -13.22
N ILE A 60 -13.45 -5.31 -12.74
CA ILE A 60 -12.00 -5.07 -12.67
C ILE A 60 -11.57 -5.31 -11.23
N TRP A 61 -10.72 -6.31 -11.02
CA TRP A 61 -10.14 -6.61 -9.70
C TRP A 61 -8.79 -5.92 -9.56
N TYR A 62 -8.54 -5.33 -8.41
CA TYR A 62 -7.43 -4.40 -8.12
C TYR A 62 -6.03 -5.01 -8.11
N GLU A 63 -5.89 -6.33 -8.17
CA GLU A 63 -4.58 -7.03 -8.14
C GLU A 63 -4.63 -8.33 -8.97
N ARG A 64 -3.46 -8.89 -9.28
CA ARG A 64 -3.34 -10.17 -9.98
C ARG A 64 -3.21 -11.33 -9.00
N PRO A 65 -4.23 -12.18 -8.82
CA PRO A 65 -4.29 -13.20 -7.77
C PRO A 65 -3.13 -14.20 -7.82
N PHE A 66 -2.71 -14.58 -9.02
CA PHE A 66 -1.60 -15.51 -9.20
C PHE A 66 -0.26 -14.90 -8.73
N VAL A 67 -0.01 -13.64 -9.06
CA VAL A 67 1.20 -12.92 -8.64
C VAL A 67 1.22 -12.74 -7.11
N LYS A 68 0.06 -12.41 -6.52
CA LYS A 68 -0.11 -12.38 -5.06
C LYS A 68 0.21 -13.73 -4.41
N THR A 69 -0.29 -14.83 -4.98
CA THR A 69 -0.02 -16.19 -4.47
C THR A 69 1.47 -16.53 -4.50
N LEU A 70 2.18 -16.20 -5.60
CA LEU A 70 3.63 -16.38 -5.69
C LEU A 70 4.39 -15.55 -4.66
N ARG A 71 3.98 -14.31 -4.43
CA ARG A 71 4.57 -13.45 -3.40
C ARG A 71 4.33 -14.04 -2.01
N GLN A 72 3.12 -14.50 -1.71
CA GLN A 72 2.77 -15.13 -0.43
C GLN A 72 3.65 -16.36 -0.17
N LEU A 73 3.85 -17.21 -1.18
CA LEU A 73 4.76 -18.34 -1.08
C LEU A 73 6.20 -17.89 -0.77
N ARG A 74 6.71 -16.89 -1.50
CA ARG A 74 8.06 -16.32 -1.26
C ARG A 74 8.20 -15.70 0.12
N ALA A 75 7.15 -15.10 0.65
CA ALA A 75 7.13 -14.51 2.00
C ALA A 75 6.97 -15.55 3.12
N GLY A 76 6.84 -16.83 2.79
CA GLY A 76 6.64 -17.92 3.76
C GLY A 76 5.23 -18.00 4.34
N GLN A 77 4.23 -17.43 3.64
CA GLN A 77 2.81 -17.44 4.01
C GLN A 77 2.06 -18.69 3.46
N GLY A 78 2.77 -19.59 2.75
CA GLY A 78 2.20 -20.78 2.14
C GLY A 78 1.56 -20.56 0.77
N TRP A 79 0.99 -21.63 0.21
CA TRP A 79 0.32 -21.62 -1.09
C TRP A 79 -1.17 -21.30 -0.90
N ASN A 80 -1.60 -20.08 -1.21
CA ASN A 80 -2.95 -19.59 -0.98
C ASN A 80 -3.79 -19.45 -2.26
N TYR A 81 -3.57 -20.32 -3.25
CA TYR A 81 -4.23 -20.22 -4.55
C TYR A 81 -5.75 -20.26 -4.47
N ASP A 82 -6.31 -21.19 -3.67
CA ASP A 82 -7.77 -21.32 -3.52
C ASP A 82 -8.40 -20.11 -2.80
N LYS A 83 -7.69 -19.54 -1.82
CA LYS A 83 -8.12 -18.31 -1.13
C LYS A 83 -8.11 -17.09 -2.06
N ASN A 84 -7.24 -17.12 -3.08
CA ASN A 84 -7.13 -16.07 -4.09
C ASN A 84 -7.98 -16.37 -5.34
N ASN A 85 -8.94 -17.29 -5.28
CA ASN A 85 -9.87 -17.56 -6.39
C ASN A 85 -10.98 -16.50 -6.42
N ILE A 86 -10.72 -15.41 -7.13
CA ILE A 86 -11.61 -14.25 -7.18
C ILE A 86 -12.95 -14.54 -7.84
N ARG A 87 -12.97 -15.38 -8.86
CA ARG A 87 -14.24 -15.76 -9.51
C ARG A 87 -15.16 -16.48 -8.54
N LYS A 88 -14.64 -17.45 -7.79
CA LYS A 88 -15.41 -18.17 -6.77
C LYS A 88 -15.87 -17.22 -5.65
N TYR A 89 -15.00 -16.28 -5.26
CA TYR A 89 -15.34 -15.25 -4.27
C TYR A 89 -16.51 -14.37 -4.74
N LEU A 90 -16.45 -13.84 -5.95
CA LEU A 90 -17.52 -13.00 -6.50
C LEU A 90 -18.82 -13.79 -6.72
N GLN A 91 -18.72 -15.06 -7.15
CA GLN A 91 -19.88 -15.95 -7.31
C GLN A 91 -20.62 -16.21 -5.98
N SER A 92 -19.90 -16.19 -4.84
CA SER A 92 -20.56 -16.33 -3.53
C SER A 92 -21.49 -15.15 -3.17
N TYR A 93 -21.34 -14.03 -3.88
CA TYR A 93 -22.21 -12.85 -3.81
C TYR A 93 -23.18 -12.73 -4.98
N GLY A 94 -23.30 -13.78 -5.82
CA GLY A 94 -24.17 -13.78 -6.99
C GLY A 94 -23.61 -13.04 -8.21
N ILE A 95 -22.34 -12.63 -8.20
CA ILE A 95 -21.71 -11.87 -9.28
C ILE A 95 -21.06 -12.86 -10.27
N HIS A 96 -21.58 -12.94 -11.50
CA HIS A 96 -21.12 -13.88 -12.54
C HIS A 96 -20.44 -13.19 -13.73
N ALA A 97 -20.24 -11.87 -13.68
CA ALA A 97 -19.61 -11.09 -14.75
C ALA A 97 -18.16 -11.52 -15.03
N PRO A 98 -17.67 -11.32 -16.26
CA PRO A 98 -16.27 -11.51 -16.59
C PRO A 98 -15.34 -10.68 -15.69
N VAL A 99 -14.29 -11.32 -15.16
CA VAL A 99 -13.32 -10.65 -14.27
C VAL A 99 -12.02 -10.40 -15.01
N LYS A 100 -11.58 -9.15 -15.03
CA LYS A 100 -10.26 -8.71 -15.45
C LYS A 100 -9.43 -8.33 -14.23
N TYR A 101 -8.12 -8.53 -14.31
CA TYR A 101 -7.17 -8.22 -13.24
C TYR A 101 -6.26 -7.08 -13.67
N THR A 102 -5.99 -6.14 -12.76
CA THR A 102 -5.00 -5.09 -12.99
C THR A 102 -3.78 -5.29 -12.08
N ASP A 103 -2.70 -4.57 -12.33
CA ASP A 103 -1.56 -4.48 -11.42
C ASP A 103 -1.97 -3.62 -10.22
N HIS A 104 -1.61 -4.04 -9.00
CA HIS A 104 -2.02 -3.35 -7.77
C HIS A 104 -1.57 -1.88 -7.74
N HIS A 105 -0.30 -1.61 -8.05
CA HIS A 105 0.20 -0.24 -8.08
C HIS A 105 -0.33 0.57 -9.27
N LEU A 106 -0.69 -0.07 -10.38
CA LEU A 106 -1.41 0.60 -11.47
C LEU A 106 -2.82 1.01 -11.01
N ALA A 107 -3.51 0.19 -10.22
CA ALA A 107 -4.81 0.56 -9.67
C ALA A 107 -4.70 1.80 -8.76
N HIS A 108 -3.68 1.86 -7.89
CA HIS A 108 -3.41 3.06 -7.08
C HIS A 108 -3.09 4.27 -7.95
N ALA A 109 -2.19 4.15 -8.91
CA ALA A 109 -1.79 5.25 -9.78
C ALA A 109 -2.98 5.79 -10.59
N ALA A 110 -3.80 4.91 -11.16
CA ALA A 110 -4.98 5.27 -11.91
C ALA A 110 -6.03 5.96 -11.02
N ALA A 111 -6.29 5.41 -9.83
CA ALA A 111 -7.24 6.01 -8.89
C ALA A 111 -6.83 7.43 -8.51
N GLY A 112 -5.57 7.68 -8.18
CA GLY A 112 -5.12 9.01 -7.82
C GLY A 112 -5.04 9.99 -8.98
N TYR A 113 -4.53 9.54 -10.11
CA TYR A 113 -4.33 10.42 -11.26
C TYR A 113 -5.64 10.81 -11.95
N TYR A 114 -6.48 9.83 -12.33
CA TYR A 114 -7.70 10.10 -13.07
C TYR A 114 -8.81 10.77 -12.24
N THR A 115 -8.68 10.79 -10.92
CA THR A 115 -9.56 11.59 -10.04
C THR A 115 -8.95 12.93 -9.65
N SER A 116 -7.72 13.21 -10.05
CA SER A 116 -7.07 14.51 -9.82
C SER A 116 -7.49 15.53 -10.90
N PRO A 117 -7.28 16.83 -10.65
CA PRO A 117 -7.55 17.87 -11.65
C PRO A 117 -6.42 18.04 -12.68
N PHE A 118 -5.45 17.13 -12.75
CA PHE A 118 -4.23 17.33 -13.53
C PHE A 118 -4.26 16.56 -14.85
N ASP A 119 -3.96 17.24 -15.97
CA ASP A 119 -3.72 16.60 -17.27
C ASP A 119 -2.34 15.93 -17.34
N GLN A 120 -1.39 16.40 -16.53
CA GLN A 120 -0.06 15.80 -16.38
C GLN A 120 0.34 15.78 -14.92
N ALA A 121 0.87 14.66 -14.46
CA ALA A 121 1.35 14.51 -13.08
C ALA A 121 2.46 13.45 -12.97
N THR A 122 3.30 13.62 -11.97
CA THR A 122 4.11 12.52 -11.44
C THR A 122 3.30 11.81 -10.36
N VAL A 123 3.07 10.50 -10.51
CA VAL A 123 2.34 9.73 -9.50
C VAL A 123 3.33 8.86 -8.74
N VAL A 124 3.34 8.99 -7.42
CA VAL A 124 4.16 8.18 -6.51
C VAL A 124 3.22 7.30 -5.70
N CYS A 125 3.35 5.99 -5.86
CA CYS A 125 2.59 5.01 -5.09
C CYS A 125 3.51 4.34 -4.08
N ILE A 126 3.21 4.49 -2.79
CA ILE A 126 3.96 3.87 -1.69
C ILE A 126 3.00 2.99 -0.90
N ASP A 127 3.33 1.70 -0.79
CA ASP A 127 2.52 0.73 -0.09
C ASP A 127 3.40 -0.18 0.78
N SER A 128 2.78 -0.89 1.71
CA SER A 128 3.47 -1.96 2.43
C SER A 128 3.92 -3.04 1.47
N ILE A 129 2.99 -3.59 0.71
CA ILE A 129 3.24 -4.56 -0.35
C ILE A 129 1.98 -4.78 -1.21
N GLY A 130 2.03 -4.39 -2.46
CA GLY A 130 1.01 -4.68 -3.48
C GLY A 130 1.54 -5.71 -4.48
N GLU A 131 1.09 -6.96 -4.41
CA GLU A 131 1.71 -8.07 -5.13
C GLU A 131 3.20 -8.22 -4.75
N PHE A 132 4.13 -7.74 -5.58
CA PHE A 132 5.56 -7.62 -5.27
C PHE A 132 6.02 -6.16 -5.13
N ASP A 133 5.27 -5.21 -5.69
CA ASP A 133 5.69 -3.82 -5.72
C ASP A 133 5.41 -3.15 -4.36
N THR A 134 6.33 -2.27 -3.94
CA THR A 134 6.27 -1.56 -2.65
C THR A 134 6.39 -0.05 -2.83
N LEU A 135 7.03 0.37 -3.92
CA LEU A 135 7.12 1.74 -4.38
C LEU A 135 7.12 1.74 -5.90
N THR A 136 6.26 2.53 -6.51
CA THR A 136 6.30 2.79 -7.96
C THR A 136 6.15 4.28 -8.24
N ILE A 137 6.78 4.73 -9.33
CA ILE A 137 6.67 6.10 -9.80
C ILE A 137 6.24 6.06 -11.26
N TRP A 138 5.27 6.89 -11.58
CA TRP A 138 4.65 6.94 -12.89
C TRP A 138 4.70 8.35 -13.45
N ASP A 139 4.93 8.45 -14.74
CA ASP A 139 4.74 9.65 -15.54
C ASP A 139 3.36 9.55 -16.20
N ALA A 140 2.47 10.46 -15.83
CA ALA A 140 1.09 10.49 -16.25
C ALA A 140 0.84 11.67 -17.18
N ASN A 141 0.25 11.40 -18.37
CA ASN A 141 -0.06 12.41 -19.37
C ASN A 141 -1.33 12.04 -20.15
N GLY A 142 -2.40 12.81 -19.98
CA GLY A 142 -3.70 12.49 -20.57
C GLY A 142 -4.22 11.12 -20.13
N SER A 143 -4.40 10.20 -21.08
CA SER A 143 -4.82 8.81 -20.78
C SER A 143 -3.66 7.87 -20.46
N ASP A 144 -2.41 8.31 -20.59
CA ASP A 144 -1.25 7.44 -20.46
C ASP A 144 -0.67 7.47 -19.05
N LEU A 145 -0.44 6.29 -18.50
CA LEU A 145 0.28 6.06 -17.23
C LEU A 145 1.51 5.20 -17.52
N LYS A 146 2.68 5.83 -17.57
CA LYS A 146 3.94 5.16 -17.83
C LYS A 146 4.75 4.98 -16.56
N ARG A 147 4.96 3.73 -16.12
CA ARG A 147 5.81 3.44 -14.96
C ARG A 147 7.28 3.72 -15.29
N ILE A 148 7.90 4.64 -14.57
CA ILE A 148 9.30 5.05 -14.73
C ILE A 148 10.22 4.47 -13.67
N TYR A 149 9.66 4.00 -12.54
CA TYR A 149 10.42 3.33 -11.48
C TYR A 149 9.57 2.31 -10.74
N LYS A 150 10.21 1.26 -10.23
CA LYS A 150 9.60 0.35 -9.26
C LYS A 150 10.62 -0.21 -8.27
N GLN A 151 10.17 -0.38 -7.05
CA GLN A 151 10.85 -1.15 -6.01
C GLN A 151 9.96 -2.30 -5.59
N THR A 152 10.56 -3.41 -5.19
CA THR A 152 9.84 -4.64 -4.89
C THR A 152 10.22 -5.21 -3.53
N TYR A 153 9.33 -6.03 -2.99
CA TYR A 153 9.58 -6.84 -1.81
C TYR A 153 10.92 -7.61 -1.92
N PRO A 154 11.75 -7.66 -0.86
CA PRO A 154 11.44 -7.30 0.52
C PRO A 154 11.66 -5.82 0.91
N HIS A 155 12.08 -4.97 -0.01
CA HIS A 155 12.39 -3.57 0.24
C HIS A 155 11.10 -2.74 0.27
N SER A 156 10.71 -2.25 1.47
CA SER A 156 9.47 -1.51 1.66
C SER A 156 9.54 -0.56 2.84
N ILE A 157 9.26 0.72 2.59
CA ILE A 157 9.12 1.73 3.64
C ILE A 157 7.92 1.38 4.53
N GLY A 158 6.80 0.98 3.91
CA GLY A 158 5.58 0.63 4.63
C GLY A 158 5.76 -0.57 5.55
N LEU A 159 6.39 -1.67 5.07
CA LEU A 159 6.69 -2.82 5.92
C LEU A 159 7.66 -2.47 7.06
N TRP A 160 8.62 -1.57 6.81
CA TRP A 160 9.51 -1.09 7.85
C TRP A 160 8.74 -0.28 8.90
N TYR A 161 7.85 0.62 8.47
CA TYR A 161 7.05 1.41 9.40
C TYR A 161 6.13 0.51 10.24
N SER A 162 5.45 -0.46 9.63
CA SER A 162 4.64 -1.47 10.32
C SER A 162 5.47 -2.34 11.29
N ALA A 163 6.70 -2.72 10.91
CA ALA A 163 7.58 -3.47 11.79
C ALA A 163 8.00 -2.65 13.02
N MET A 164 8.25 -1.34 12.85
CA MET A 164 8.54 -0.43 13.96
C MET A 164 7.29 -0.15 14.82
N THR A 165 6.11 -0.11 14.21
CA THR A 165 4.83 -0.07 14.94
C THR A 165 4.70 -1.26 15.88
N GLN A 166 4.96 -2.46 15.39
CA GLN A 166 5.00 -3.66 16.23
C GLN A 166 6.09 -3.57 17.31
N ARG A 167 7.28 -3.03 16.98
CA ARG A 167 8.41 -2.91 17.91
C ARG A 167 8.06 -2.09 19.16
N ILE A 168 7.22 -1.11 19.04
CA ILE A 168 6.75 -0.28 20.17
C ILE A 168 5.48 -0.82 20.84
N GLY A 169 5.08 -2.07 20.54
CA GLY A 169 3.98 -2.77 21.20
C GLY A 169 2.60 -2.51 20.59
N LEU A 170 2.51 -1.89 19.42
CA LEU A 170 1.27 -1.63 18.69
C LEU A 170 1.00 -2.70 17.64
N LYS A 171 -0.22 -2.75 17.11
CA LYS A 171 -0.64 -3.73 16.11
C LYS A 171 -0.16 -3.29 14.71
N PRO A 172 0.70 -4.08 14.04
CA PRO A 172 1.17 -3.74 12.71
C PRO A 172 0.03 -3.81 11.69
N GLN A 173 0.06 -2.93 10.68
CA GLN A 173 -0.94 -2.75 9.62
C GLN A 173 -2.31 -2.23 10.11
N GLU A 174 -2.38 -1.74 11.36
CA GLU A 174 -3.61 -1.15 11.91
C GLU A 174 -3.33 0.10 12.76
N ASP A 175 -2.24 0.11 13.55
CA ASP A 175 -1.98 1.15 14.55
C ASP A 175 -0.84 2.11 14.15
N GLU A 176 -0.45 2.16 12.86
CA GLU A 176 0.59 3.06 12.36
C GLU A 176 0.27 4.53 12.68
N TYR A 177 -1.00 4.90 12.63
CA TYR A 177 -1.46 6.24 12.99
C TYR A 177 -1.25 6.56 14.47
N ILE A 178 -1.28 5.54 15.37
CA ILE A 178 -0.98 5.73 16.79
C ILE A 178 0.52 6.00 16.97
N LEU A 179 1.39 5.24 16.27
CA LEU A 179 2.83 5.53 16.26
C LEU A 179 3.09 6.96 15.80
N MET A 180 2.45 7.39 14.70
CA MET A 180 2.56 8.76 14.21
C MET A 180 2.16 9.80 15.28
N GLY A 181 1.08 9.56 16.02
CA GLY A 181 0.64 10.40 17.14
C GLY A 181 1.65 10.41 18.30
N MET A 182 2.20 9.24 18.67
CA MET A 182 3.22 9.10 19.71
C MET A 182 4.51 9.86 19.40
N ALA A 183 4.84 10.01 18.11
CA ALA A 183 6.03 10.73 17.67
C ALA A 183 6.10 12.19 18.16
N ALA A 184 4.94 12.81 18.44
CA ALA A 184 4.87 14.17 18.97
C ALA A 184 5.44 14.33 20.39
N TYR A 185 5.57 13.23 21.14
CA TYR A 185 6.02 13.21 22.54
C TYR A 185 7.48 12.78 22.71
N GLY A 186 8.16 12.41 21.60
CA GLY A 186 9.52 11.87 21.62
C GLY A 186 10.59 12.83 21.07
N ASN A 187 11.85 12.47 21.32
CA ASN A 187 13.02 13.12 20.75
C ASN A 187 13.57 12.28 19.59
N PRO A 188 13.40 12.69 18.32
CA PRO A 188 13.86 11.92 17.17
C PRO A 188 15.40 11.77 17.12
N GLN A 189 16.15 12.73 17.65
CA GLN A 189 17.62 12.75 17.57
C GLN A 189 18.25 11.56 18.30
N ARG A 190 17.55 11.00 19.30
CA ARG A 190 18.06 9.90 20.11
C ARG A 190 18.34 8.64 19.29
N PHE A 191 17.49 8.32 18.34
CA PHE A 191 17.56 7.06 17.58
C PHE A 191 17.61 7.24 16.06
N PHE A 192 17.50 8.45 15.53
CA PHE A 192 17.43 8.71 14.09
C PHE A 192 18.57 8.06 13.32
N ASN A 193 19.82 8.36 13.70
CA ASN A 193 21.00 7.83 13.01
C ASN A 193 21.14 6.31 13.18
N GLU A 194 20.86 5.80 14.38
CA GLU A 194 20.93 4.38 14.65
C GLU A 194 19.95 3.59 13.80
N ILE A 195 18.67 4.00 13.77
CA ILE A 195 17.64 3.35 12.96
C ILE A 195 17.96 3.50 11.47
N LEU A 196 18.34 4.68 11.03
CA LEU A 196 18.67 4.92 9.61
C LEU A 196 19.81 4.00 9.16
N HIS A 197 20.88 3.89 9.92
CA HIS A 197 22.01 3.04 9.57
C HIS A 197 21.75 1.55 9.75
N GLU A 198 20.85 1.16 10.65
CA GLU A 198 20.51 -0.25 10.83
C GLU A 198 19.62 -0.79 9.71
N PHE A 199 18.63 0.01 9.27
CA PHE A 199 17.60 -0.45 8.33
C PHE A 199 17.83 0.02 6.89
N PHE A 200 18.56 1.10 6.67
CA PHE A 200 18.75 1.66 5.34
C PHE A 200 20.22 1.77 4.99
N HIS A 201 20.53 1.64 3.69
CA HIS A 201 21.85 1.98 3.19
C HIS A 201 21.82 3.43 2.70
N PRO A 202 22.72 4.28 3.18
CA PRO A 202 23.02 5.50 2.46
C PRO A 202 23.62 5.11 1.12
N VAL A 203 23.03 5.57 0.03
CA VAL A 203 23.50 5.27 -1.31
C VAL A 203 24.70 6.13 -1.63
N ASP A 204 25.82 5.49 -1.92
CA ASP A 204 26.97 6.12 -2.51
C ASP A 204 26.63 6.54 -3.97
N GLY A 205 25.90 7.65 -4.11
CA GLY A 205 25.86 8.51 -5.28
C GLY A 205 25.36 7.99 -6.64
N HIS A 206 25.01 6.71 -6.83
CA HIS A 206 24.76 6.16 -8.17
C HIS A 206 23.37 5.57 -8.43
N SER A 207 22.61 5.24 -7.41
CA SER A 207 21.22 4.78 -7.54
C SER A 207 20.37 5.36 -6.41
N TRP A 208 19.65 6.40 -6.70
CA TRP A 208 18.99 7.26 -5.75
C TRP A 208 17.83 6.61 -4.98
N LEU A 209 17.40 5.42 -5.38
CA LEU A 209 16.29 4.72 -4.75
C LEU A 209 16.65 3.31 -4.24
N ASP A 210 17.88 2.89 -4.36
CA ASP A 210 18.40 1.71 -3.65
C ASP A 210 18.63 1.99 -2.16
N ILE A 211 17.90 2.99 -1.61
CA ILE A 211 17.96 3.39 -0.20
C ILE A 211 17.53 2.26 0.74
N PHE A 212 16.94 1.20 0.21
CA PHE A 212 16.26 0.24 1.02
C PHE A 212 17.13 -0.95 1.31
N TYR A 213 17.20 -1.20 2.59
CA TYR A 213 17.99 -2.19 3.26
C TYR A 213 18.56 -3.31 2.40
N ASN A 214 19.80 -3.15 2.06
CA ASN A 214 20.63 -4.17 1.47
C ASN A 214 21.32 -5.04 2.51
N LYS A 215 21.01 -4.87 3.80
CA LYS A 215 21.67 -5.69 4.81
C LYS A 215 21.22 -7.14 4.65
N PRO A 216 22.13 -8.12 4.73
CA PRO A 216 21.82 -9.56 4.64
C PRO A 216 20.75 -10.04 5.63
N ARG A 217 20.48 -9.23 6.68
CA ARG A 217 19.45 -9.47 7.69
C ARG A 217 18.02 -9.41 7.15
N VAL A 218 17.79 -8.76 6.04
CA VAL A 218 16.49 -8.73 5.36
C VAL A 218 16.26 -9.98 4.50
N LYS A 219 17.16 -10.95 4.53
CA LYS A 219 16.87 -12.30 4.02
C LYS A 219 15.69 -12.90 4.76
N MET A 220 15.04 -13.91 4.18
CA MET A 220 13.78 -14.53 4.62
C MET A 220 13.62 -14.74 6.14
N ARG A 221 14.72 -14.80 6.89
CA ARG A 221 14.73 -15.01 8.35
C ARG A 221 14.43 -13.73 9.15
N HIS A 222 14.68 -12.55 8.59
CA HIS A 222 14.52 -11.24 9.23
C HIS A 222 13.82 -10.25 8.29
N ASN A 223 12.94 -10.73 7.42
CA ASN A 223 12.15 -9.81 6.63
C ASN A 223 11.18 -9.05 7.55
N LEU A 224 11.00 -7.78 7.28
CA LEU A 224 10.19 -6.90 8.11
C LEU A 224 8.69 -7.24 8.11
N HIS A 225 8.25 -8.13 7.23
CA HIS A 225 6.90 -8.70 7.26
C HIS A 225 6.60 -9.49 8.55
N ARG A 226 7.65 -9.94 9.24
CA ARG A 226 7.57 -10.59 10.56
C ARG A 226 7.86 -9.65 11.72
N GLY A 227 8.00 -8.35 11.44
CA GLY A 227 8.35 -7.35 12.43
C GLY A 227 9.84 -7.27 12.75
N CYS A 228 10.18 -6.41 13.72
CA CYS A 228 11.56 -6.18 14.15
C CYS A 228 11.71 -6.14 15.69
N MET A 229 10.97 -6.97 16.42
CA MET A 229 11.06 -7.10 17.88
C MET A 229 12.48 -7.42 18.38
N TRP A 230 13.36 -7.90 17.50
CA TRP A 230 14.76 -8.15 17.77
C TRP A 230 15.61 -6.88 17.89
N TRP A 231 15.12 -5.75 17.37
CA TRP A 231 15.85 -4.49 17.43
C TRP A 231 15.67 -3.84 18.81
N ARG A 232 16.78 -3.67 19.55
CA ARG A 232 16.85 -3.02 20.86
C ARG A 232 15.75 -3.45 21.84
N PRO A 233 15.57 -4.76 22.08
CA PRO A 233 14.46 -5.29 22.88
C PRO A 233 14.47 -4.80 24.35
N GLU A 234 15.57 -4.26 24.83
CA GLU A 234 15.73 -3.69 26.16
C GLU A 234 15.06 -2.32 26.34
N LEU A 235 14.78 -1.59 25.26
CA LEU A 235 14.19 -0.26 25.30
C LEU A 235 12.65 -0.38 25.41
N ASN A 236 12.14 -0.35 26.64
CA ASN A 236 10.70 -0.55 26.93
C ASN A 236 10.11 0.50 27.86
N ALA A 237 10.91 1.48 28.35
CA ALA A 237 10.36 2.61 29.09
C ALA A 237 9.47 3.46 28.16
N ILE A 238 8.42 4.05 28.67
CA ILE A 238 7.47 4.83 27.87
C ILE A 238 8.17 5.94 27.03
N GLN A 239 9.18 6.58 27.62
CA GLN A 239 9.97 7.60 26.92
C GLN A 239 10.81 6.99 25.78
N ASP A 240 11.32 5.77 25.94
CA ASP A 240 12.02 5.06 24.87
C ASP A 240 11.09 4.84 23.67
N LEU A 241 9.85 4.43 23.94
CA LEU A 241 8.85 4.17 22.90
C LEU A 241 8.45 5.46 22.16
N PHE A 242 8.31 6.58 22.88
CA PHE A 242 8.07 7.89 22.27
C PHE A 242 9.24 8.35 21.40
N ASP A 243 10.48 8.18 21.89
CA ASP A 243 11.68 8.58 21.15
C ASP A 243 11.90 7.70 19.90
N ILE A 244 11.59 6.40 19.99
CA ILE A 244 11.59 5.49 18.84
C ILE A 244 10.52 5.95 17.83
N ALA A 245 9.30 6.21 18.25
CA ALA A 245 8.23 6.67 17.38
C ALA A 245 8.59 7.98 16.68
N ALA A 246 9.18 8.94 17.41
CA ALA A 246 9.64 10.22 16.86
C ALA A 246 10.75 10.03 15.81
N ALA A 247 11.72 9.14 16.07
CA ALA A 247 12.77 8.82 15.12
C ALA A 247 12.23 8.14 13.86
N VAL A 248 11.30 7.17 14.02
CA VAL A 248 10.65 6.48 12.90
C VAL A 248 9.90 7.48 12.01
N GLN A 249 9.10 8.36 12.60
CA GLN A 249 8.36 9.38 11.85
C GLN A 249 9.28 10.37 11.14
N ALA A 250 10.37 10.79 11.78
CA ALA A 250 11.35 11.68 11.18
C ALA A 250 12.07 11.04 9.99
N ILE A 251 12.45 9.76 10.11
CA ILE A 251 13.05 8.97 9.01
C ILE A 251 12.06 8.79 7.88
N TYR A 252 10.80 8.45 8.18
CA TYR A 252 9.75 8.32 7.17
C TYR A 252 9.60 9.63 6.37
N SER A 253 9.50 10.76 7.04
CA SER A 253 9.39 12.08 6.42
C SER A 253 10.62 12.41 5.56
N TYR A 254 11.81 12.06 6.03
CA TYR A 254 13.07 12.20 5.28
C TYR A 254 13.06 11.39 3.99
N LEU A 255 12.65 10.10 4.06
CA LEU A 255 12.57 9.19 2.91
C LEU A 255 11.50 9.63 1.91
N LEU A 256 10.32 10.05 2.39
CA LEU A 256 9.23 10.52 1.53
C LEU A 256 9.64 11.78 0.76
N LYS A 257 10.28 12.74 1.45
CA LYS A 257 10.82 13.95 0.81
C LYS A 257 11.86 13.60 -0.26
N TYR A 258 12.72 12.64 0.02
CA TYR A 258 13.73 12.18 -0.91
C TYR A 258 13.11 11.55 -2.16
N VAL A 259 12.18 10.61 -1.99
CA VAL A 259 11.45 9.96 -3.09
C VAL A 259 10.71 11.00 -3.94
N SER A 260 10.01 11.95 -3.30
CA SER A 260 9.27 13.00 -4.00
C SER A 260 10.17 13.91 -4.81
N ASN A 261 11.33 14.32 -4.28
CA ASN A 261 12.30 15.12 -4.99
C ASN A 261 12.89 14.39 -6.21
N TRP A 262 13.20 13.11 -6.04
CA TRP A 262 13.68 12.28 -7.13
C TRP A 262 12.62 12.09 -8.22
N ALA A 263 11.38 11.82 -7.83
CA ALA A 263 10.25 11.68 -8.74
C ALA A 263 10.05 12.97 -9.57
N ARG A 264 10.09 14.13 -8.92
CA ARG A 264 10.02 15.43 -9.57
C ARG A 264 11.16 15.68 -10.56
N TRP A 265 12.37 15.20 -10.24
CA TRP A 265 13.50 15.34 -11.15
C TRP A 265 13.38 14.45 -12.40
N LYS A 266 12.77 13.26 -12.25
CA LYS A 266 12.61 12.28 -13.36
C LYS A 266 11.42 12.55 -14.25
N SER A 267 10.37 13.17 -13.74
CA SER A 267 9.17 13.51 -14.50
C SER A 267 9.11 15.02 -14.76
N PRO A 268 8.81 15.45 -15.98
CA PRO A 268 8.76 16.87 -16.34
C PRO A 268 7.57 17.59 -15.72
N SER A 269 6.59 16.86 -15.16
CA SER A 269 5.40 17.48 -14.57
C SER A 269 5.70 18.23 -13.27
N GLY A 270 5.11 19.42 -13.12
CA GLY A 270 5.13 20.19 -11.86
C GLY A 270 4.14 19.68 -10.81
N ASN A 271 3.22 18.78 -11.19
CA ASN A 271 2.17 18.23 -10.33
C ASN A 271 2.60 16.89 -9.74
N LEU A 272 2.26 16.67 -8.46
CA LEU A 272 2.55 15.44 -7.75
C LEU A 272 1.26 14.84 -7.20
N VAL A 273 1.05 13.55 -7.45
CA VAL A 273 -0.02 12.74 -6.87
C VAL A 273 0.62 11.67 -5.99
N LEU A 274 0.22 11.60 -4.72
CA LEU A 274 0.68 10.58 -3.77
C LEU A 274 -0.45 9.57 -3.56
N MET A 275 -0.13 8.28 -3.65
CA MET A 275 -1.10 7.19 -3.53
C MET A 275 -0.50 5.98 -2.81
N GLY A 276 -1.38 5.07 -2.38
CA GLY A 276 -1.04 3.87 -1.63
C GLY A 276 -1.23 4.05 -0.13
N GLY A 277 -1.23 2.95 0.62
CA GLY A 277 -1.50 2.94 2.07
C GLY A 277 -0.47 3.69 2.92
N CYS A 278 0.64 4.11 2.33
CA CYS A 278 1.72 4.83 3.00
C CYS A 278 1.94 6.25 2.41
N ALA A 279 0.97 6.82 1.69
CA ALA A 279 1.08 8.15 1.08
C ALA A 279 0.49 9.25 1.96
#